data_89f614a7894a4980cac9e282fab0458c
#
_entry.id   89f614a7894a4980cac9e282fab0458c
#
_cell.length_a   1.000
_cell.length_b   1.000
_cell.length_c   1.000
_cell.angle_alpha   90.00
_cell.angle_beta   90.00
_cell.angle_gamma   90.00
#
_symmetry.space_group_name_H-M   'P 1'
#
loop_
_entity.id
_entity.type
_entity.pdbx_description
1 polymer ?
#
loop_
_entity_poly.entity_id
_entity_poly.type
_entity_poly.pdbx_seq_one_letter_code
_entity_poly.pdbx_strand_id
1 'polypeptide(L)'
;ESDDITLIYDIQSGSFTDGTPVTIRGIVTAGTGETPDASGSSIYIQDGQGQYSGINVYAPDNTVSRGDSIEVVGATIEYYGKTEIDNVTDLTILATGILLPDPEILTLDQSDWEPWEGVLIEIQSVTVSDDDAGYGEWDVSDGTNTFRIDNSYSDHYTYTPVVNDLIGYITGPLNYSYS
;
A
#
# COMPACT_ATOMS: atom_id res chain seq x y z
N GLU A 1 23.42 20.95 0.04
CA GLU A 1 22.86 20.31 1.25
C GLU A 1 22.63 18.87 0.88
N SER A 2 23.17 17.92 1.66
CA SER A 2 22.81 16.52 1.45
C SER A 2 21.37 16.38 1.93
N ASP A 3 20.46 16.14 1.01
CA ASP A 3 19.10 15.77 1.39
C ASP A 3 19.19 14.48 2.21
N ASP A 4 18.94 14.60 3.50
CA ASP A 4 18.97 13.47 4.43
C ASP A 4 17.74 12.61 4.12
N ILE A 5 17.95 11.50 3.43
CA ILE A 5 16.87 10.58 3.08
C ILE A 5 16.46 9.83 4.34
N THR A 6 15.19 9.96 4.68
CA THR A 6 14.56 9.25 5.79
C THR A 6 14.14 7.86 5.31
N LEU A 7 14.48 6.81 6.05
CA LEU A 7 14.02 5.46 5.74
C LEU A 7 12.52 5.33 6.05
N ILE A 8 11.79 4.62 5.21
CA ILE A 8 10.38 4.31 5.46
C ILE A 8 10.23 3.54 6.77
N TYR A 9 11.16 2.63 7.06
CA TYR A 9 11.21 1.89 8.32
C TYR A 9 11.18 2.79 9.56
N ASP A 10 11.93 3.90 9.56
CA ASP A 10 12.00 4.79 10.72
C ASP A 10 10.69 5.55 10.94
N ILE A 11 9.95 5.83 9.85
CA ILE A 11 8.64 6.45 9.91
C ILE A 11 7.60 5.44 10.43
N GLN A 12 7.49 4.31 9.79
CA GLN A 12 6.51 3.26 10.10
C GLN A 12 6.69 2.63 11.49
N SER A 13 7.92 2.58 12.00
CA SER A 13 8.17 2.09 13.36
C SER A 13 7.83 3.09 14.47
N GLY A 14 7.22 4.22 14.15
CA GLY A 14 6.73 5.22 15.12
C GLY A 14 7.81 6.18 15.64
N SER A 15 8.90 6.38 14.89
CA SER A 15 9.99 7.29 15.29
C SER A 15 9.67 8.77 15.04
N PHE A 16 8.59 9.07 14.33
CA PHE A 16 8.22 10.42 13.92
C PHE A 16 6.85 10.83 14.48
N THR A 17 6.61 12.13 14.58
CA THR A 17 5.32 12.71 14.96
C THR A 17 4.68 13.40 13.77
N ASP A 18 3.36 13.56 13.80
CA ASP A 18 2.60 14.25 12.75
C ASP A 18 3.19 15.60 12.40
N GLY A 19 3.28 15.88 11.12
CA GLY A 19 3.82 17.13 10.59
C GLY A 19 5.34 17.18 10.53
N THR A 20 6.06 16.08 10.82
CA THR A 20 7.52 16.06 10.68
C THR A 20 7.89 16.07 9.20
N PRO A 21 8.64 17.07 8.70
CA PRO A 21 9.10 17.10 7.32
C PRO A 21 10.10 15.97 7.06
N VAL A 22 9.93 15.29 5.93
CA VAL A 22 10.80 14.17 5.51
C VAL A 22 11.05 14.22 4.02
N THR A 23 12.18 13.66 3.60
CA THR A 23 12.45 13.26 2.22
C THR A 23 12.63 11.75 2.19
N ILE A 24 11.80 11.05 1.43
CA ILE A 24 11.85 9.59 1.32
C ILE A 24 12.09 9.18 -0.13
N ARG A 25 12.58 7.95 -0.32
CA ARG A 25 12.69 7.32 -1.63
C ARG A 25 12.10 5.93 -1.58
N GLY A 26 11.52 5.49 -2.70
CA GLY A 26 11.01 4.13 -2.83
C GLY A 26 10.65 3.77 -4.26
N ILE A 27 10.31 2.50 -4.45
CA ILE A 27 9.76 1.98 -5.70
C ILE A 27 8.24 2.00 -5.56
N VAL A 28 7.53 2.56 -6.54
CA VAL A 28 6.08 2.57 -6.59
C VAL A 28 5.55 1.15 -6.74
N THR A 29 4.83 0.67 -5.76
CA THR A 29 4.19 -0.66 -5.73
C THR A 29 2.73 -0.61 -6.17
N ALA A 30 2.06 0.54 -5.97
CA ALA A 30 0.78 0.87 -6.59
C ALA A 30 0.79 2.34 -6.98
N GLY A 31 0.58 2.61 -8.26
CA GLY A 31 0.68 3.94 -8.86
C GLY A 31 -0.65 4.68 -8.92
N THR A 32 -0.64 5.77 -9.67
CA THR A 32 -1.80 6.64 -9.88
C THR A 32 -2.97 5.84 -10.48
N GLY A 33 -4.12 5.84 -9.79
CA GLY A 33 -5.33 5.14 -10.22
C GLY A 33 -5.31 3.62 -9.97
N GLU A 34 -4.30 3.09 -9.28
CA GLU A 34 -4.22 1.67 -8.92
C GLU A 34 -4.66 1.39 -7.47
N THR A 35 -5.01 2.42 -6.71
CA THR A 35 -5.50 2.30 -5.34
C THR A 35 -7.00 2.55 -5.27
N PRO A 36 -7.68 2.17 -4.18
CA PRO A 36 -9.11 2.45 -3.98
C PRO A 36 -9.46 3.93 -3.82
N ASP A 37 -8.50 4.82 -3.90
CA ASP A 37 -8.74 6.26 -3.88
C ASP A 37 -9.28 6.74 -5.25
N ALA A 38 -10.55 7.08 -5.30
CA ALA A 38 -11.23 7.57 -6.50
C ALA A 38 -10.59 8.84 -7.11
N SER A 39 -9.83 9.60 -6.32
CA SER A 39 -9.11 10.78 -6.80
C SER A 39 -7.80 10.43 -7.52
N GLY A 40 -7.28 9.22 -7.32
CA GLY A 40 -5.96 8.77 -7.79
C GLY A 40 -4.79 9.47 -7.09
N SER A 41 -5.04 10.15 -5.98
CA SER A 41 -4.01 10.89 -5.24
C SER A 41 -3.17 10.01 -4.33
N SER A 42 -3.70 8.87 -3.93
CA SER A 42 -3.03 7.92 -3.04
C SER A 42 -2.22 6.92 -3.84
N ILE A 43 -0.95 6.75 -3.49
CA ILE A 43 -0.02 5.78 -4.08
C ILE A 43 0.71 5.03 -2.98
N TYR A 44 1.32 3.89 -3.29
CA TYR A 44 2.16 3.15 -2.35
C TYR A 44 3.58 3.02 -2.88
N ILE A 45 4.55 3.20 -2.00
CA ILE A 45 5.98 3.02 -2.29
C ILE A 45 6.65 2.13 -1.25
N GLN A 46 7.74 1.49 -1.63
CA GLN A 46 8.50 0.60 -0.76
C GLN A 46 10.00 0.80 -0.99
N ASP A 47 10.81 0.89 0.10
CA ASP A 47 12.25 1.13 0.04
C ASP A 47 13.10 -0.08 0.41
N GLY A 48 12.46 -1.23 0.73
CA GLY A 48 13.13 -2.46 1.16
C GLY A 48 12.25 -3.69 1.07
N GLN A 49 12.55 -4.67 1.92
CA GLN A 49 11.81 -5.92 2.08
C GLN A 49 11.38 -6.07 3.54
N GLY A 50 10.27 -6.80 3.76
CA GLY A 50 9.79 -7.13 5.10
C GLY A 50 8.99 -6.03 5.76
N GLN A 51 8.82 -6.18 7.06
CA GLN A 51 8.01 -5.28 7.89
C GLN A 51 8.51 -3.84 7.85
N TYR A 52 7.57 -2.87 7.88
CA TYR A 52 7.83 -1.43 7.92
C TYR A 52 8.55 -0.85 6.69
N SER A 53 8.62 -1.59 5.57
CA SER A 53 9.33 -1.13 4.37
C SER A 53 8.44 -0.43 3.35
N GLY A 54 7.14 -0.40 3.54
CA GLY A 54 6.17 0.23 2.65
C GLY A 54 5.45 1.39 3.31
N ILE A 55 4.95 2.35 2.51
CA ILE A 55 4.19 3.50 3.02
C ILE A 55 3.23 4.03 1.96
N ASN A 56 2.10 4.56 2.43
CA ASN A 56 1.19 5.33 1.61
C ASN A 56 1.70 6.77 1.43
N VAL A 57 1.54 7.31 0.24
CA VAL A 57 1.84 8.73 -0.06
C VAL A 57 0.60 9.35 -0.66
N TYR A 58 0.06 10.38 -0.01
CA TYR A 58 -1.02 11.19 -0.54
C TYR A 58 -0.45 12.37 -1.32
N ALA A 59 -0.43 12.24 -2.65
CA ALA A 59 0.16 13.19 -3.59
C ALA A 59 -0.84 13.56 -4.70
N PRO A 60 -1.74 14.52 -4.46
CA PRO A 60 -2.66 15.02 -5.48
C PRO A 60 -1.91 15.50 -6.74
N ASP A 61 -2.50 15.27 -7.90
CA ASP A 61 -1.96 15.68 -9.21
C ASP A 61 -0.65 14.95 -9.62
N ASN A 62 -0.26 13.87 -8.93
CA ASN A 62 0.86 13.06 -9.38
C ASN A 62 0.49 12.21 -10.60
N THR A 63 1.52 11.73 -11.31
CA THR A 63 1.38 10.74 -12.39
C THR A 63 2.58 9.80 -12.32
N VAL A 64 2.47 8.77 -11.51
CA VAL A 64 3.51 7.75 -11.34
C VAL A 64 2.94 6.37 -11.67
N SER A 65 3.81 5.50 -12.12
CA SER A 65 3.45 4.14 -12.51
C SER A 65 4.18 3.13 -11.62
N ARG A 66 3.61 1.96 -11.46
CA ARG A 66 4.26 0.82 -10.82
C ARG A 66 5.63 0.56 -11.43
N GLY A 67 6.66 0.44 -10.58
CA GLY A 67 8.04 0.29 -10.99
C GLY A 67 8.78 1.61 -11.25
N ASP A 68 8.17 2.76 -10.98
CA ASP A 68 8.93 4.01 -10.90
C ASP A 68 9.68 4.06 -9.57
N SER A 69 10.94 4.48 -9.61
CA SER A 69 11.69 4.88 -8.41
C SER A 69 11.50 6.36 -8.22
N ILE A 70 10.98 6.78 -7.07
CA ILE A 70 10.65 8.18 -6.82
C ILE A 70 11.30 8.71 -5.55
N GLU A 71 11.47 10.02 -5.51
CA GLU A 71 11.77 10.79 -4.32
C GLU A 71 10.56 11.66 -3.99
N VAL A 72 10.20 11.71 -2.72
CA VAL A 72 9.05 12.47 -2.23
C VAL A 72 9.50 13.34 -1.07
N VAL A 73 9.15 14.63 -1.15
CA VAL A 73 9.31 15.60 -0.06
C VAL A 73 7.93 15.92 0.48
N GLY A 74 7.68 15.62 1.74
CA GLY A 74 6.38 15.80 2.38
C GLY A 74 6.48 15.83 3.90
N ALA A 75 5.39 15.50 4.57
CA ALA A 75 5.34 15.42 6.02
C ALA A 75 4.63 14.13 6.47
N THR A 76 5.07 13.57 7.57
CA THR A 76 4.44 12.40 8.19
C THR A 76 3.08 12.75 8.80
N ILE A 77 2.12 11.87 8.70
CA ILE A 77 0.82 11.99 9.37
C ILE A 77 0.28 10.59 9.71
N GLU A 78 -0.39 10.51 10.84
CA GLU A 78 -1.21 9.36 11.22
C GLU A 78 -2.68 9.64 10.89
N TYR A 79 -3.20 9.02 9.83
CA TYR A 79 -4.53 9.28 9.34
C TYR A 79 -5.46 8.06 9.52
N TYR A 80 -6.30 8.09 10.55
CA TYR A 80 -7.22 7.00 10.91
C TYR A 80 -6.57 5.63 11.08
N GLY A 81 -5.41 5.58 11.73
CA GLY A 81 -4.65 4.35 11.95
C GLY A 81 -3.77 3.95 10.77
N LYS A 82 -3.55 4.83 9.80
CA LYS A 82 -2.63 4.65 8.68
C LYS A 82 -1.53 5.70 8.74
N THR A 83 -0.28 5.25 8.80
CA THR A 83 0.87 6.13 8.66
C THR A 83 1.09 6.48 7.20
N GLU A 84 1.04 7.75 6.85
CA GLU A 84 1.21 8.19 5.46
C GLU A 84 2.08 9.44 5.35
N ILE A 85 2.52 9.73 4.13
CA ILE A 85 3.13 11.01 3.79
C ILE A 85 2.06 11.89 3.14
N ASP A 86 1.86 13.05 3.73
CA ASP A 86 0.95 14.11 3.27
C ASP A 86 1.72 15.42 3.01
N ASN A 87 0.99 16.47 2.61
CA ASN A 87 1.56 17.78 2.31
C ASN A 87 2.78 17.68 1.37
N VAL A 88 2.68 16.81 0.35
CA VAL A 88 3.74 16.60 -0.62
C VAL A 88 4.01 17.91 -1.36
N THR A 89 5.25 18.41 -1.24
CA THR A 89 5.72 19.65 -1.88
C THR A 89 6.58 19.39 -3.12
N ASP A 90 7.16 18.20 -3.21
CA ASP A 90 7.89 17.73 -4.40
C ASP A 90 7.76 16.23 -4.56
N LEU A 91 7.63 15.77 -5.80
CA LEU A 91 7.67 14.38 -6.20
C LEU A 91 8.46 14.28 -7.51
N THR A 92 9.62 13.65 -7.43
CA THR A 92 10.52 13.49 -8.57
C THR A 92 10.68 12.02 -8.94
N ILE A 93 10.47 11.67 -10.23
CA ILE A 93 10.78 10.34 -10.77
C ILE A 93 12.28 10.26 -11.04
N LEU A 94 12.97 9.37 -10.32
CA LEU A 94 14.42 9.15 -10.44
C LEU A 94 14.75 8.15 -11.54
N ALA A 95 13.92 7.10 -11.71
CA ALA A 95 14.05 6.08 -12.73
C ALA A 95 12.70 5.39 -12.98
N THR A 96 12.58 4.71 -14.12
CA THR A 96 11.35 3.98 -14.49
C THR A 96 11.66 2.53 -14.83
N GLY A 97 10.66 1.65 -14.74
CA GLY A 97 10.78 0.23 -15.10
C GLY A 97 11.69 -0.57 -14.16
N ILE A 98 11.79 -0.15 -12.91
CA ILE A 98 12.47 -0.88 -11.85
C ILE A 98 11.64 -2.10 -11.48
N LEU A 99 12.30 -3.23 -11.21
CA LEU A 99 11.63 -4.41 -10.68
C LEU A 99 11.01 -4.10 -9.32
N LEU A 100 9.78 -4.54 -9.13
CA LEU A 100 9.12 -4.42 -7.84
C LEU A 100 9.87 -5.27 -6.79
N PRO A 101 9.78 -4.90 -5.52
CA PRO A 101 10.11 -5.83 -4.44
C PRO A 101 9.32 -7.13 -4.60
N ASP A 102 9.92 -8.27 -4.22
CA ASP A 102 9.16 -9.52 -4.12
C ASP A 102 8.07 -9.35 -3.05
N PRO A 103 6.81 -9.76 -3.32
CA PRO A 103 5.76 -9.65 -2.32
C PRO A 103 6.03 -10.58 -1.13
N GLU A 104 5.72 -10.10 0.07
CA GLU A 104 5.80 -10.91 1.27
C GLU A 104 4.61 -11.87 1.35
N ILE A 105 4.88 -13.17 1.37
CA ILE A 105 3.81 -14.19 1.42
C ILE A 105 3.32 -14.32 2.86
N LEU A 106 2.08 -13.91 3.11
CA LEU A 106 1.48 -13.91 4.44
C LEU A 106 0.29 -14.85 4.52
N THR A 107 0.11 -15.45 5.70
CA THR A 107 -1.10 -16.18 6.08
C THR A 107 -2.09 -15.25 6.79
N LEU A 108 -3.38 -15.59 6.81
CA LEU A 108 -4.42 -14.72 7.38
C LEU A 108 -4.47 -14.73 8.91
N ASP A 109 -3.65 -15.52 9.58
CA ASP A 109 -3.57 -15.63 11.04
C ASP A 109 -2.56 -14.66 11.68
N GLN A 110 -2.21 -13.56 10.99
CA GLN A 110 -1.36 -12.54 11.58
C GLN A 110 -2.01 -11.98 12.86
N SER A 111 -1.25 -11.96 13.94
CA SER A 111 -1.70 -11.36 15.21
C SER A 111 -1.63 -9.83 15.20
N ASP A 112 -0.87 -9.26 14.28
CA ASP A 112 -0.67 -7.84 14.10
C ASP A 112 -0.37 -7.55 12.63
N TRP A 113 -1.18 -6.71 12.01
CA TRP A 113 -1.03 -6.32 10.62
C TRP A 113 -0.30 -4.98 10.45
N GLU A 114 -0.19 -4.20 11.52
CA GLU A 114 0.47 -2.90 11.52
C GLU A 114 1.87 -2.91 10.90
N PRO A 115 2.76 -3.87 11.23
CA PRO A 115 4.10 -3.90 10.64
C PRO A 115 4.14 -4.10 9.11
N TRP A 116 3.02 -4.55 8.53
CA TRP A 116 2.89 -4.82 7.10
C TRP A 116 2.19 -3.69 6.35
N GLU A 117 1.79 -2.63 7.03
CA GLU A 117 1.17 -1.47 6.41
C GLU A 117 2.03 -0.93 5.26
N GLY A 118 1.40 -0.68 4.11
CA GLY A 118 2.06 -0.21 2.90
C GLY A 118 2.95 -1.22 2.17
N VAL A 119 3.28 -2.34 2.80
CA VAL A 119 4.14 -3.38 2.22
C VAL A 119 3.39 -4.15 1.13
N LEU A 120 4.07 -4.47 0.04
CA LEU A 120 3.56 -5.36 -1.00
C LEU A 120 3.50 -6.78 -0.45
N ILE A 121 2.28 -7.30 -0.27
CA ILE A 121 2.04 -8.63 0.27
C ILE A 121 1.38 -9.54 -0.77
N GLU A 122 1.48 -10.84 -0.55
CA GLU A 122 0.74 -11.86 -1.28
C GLU A 122 0.03 -12.81 -0.32
N ILE A 123 -1.27 -13.01 -0.53
CA ILE A 123 -2.08 -13.99 0.18
C ILE A 123 -2.41 -15.10 -0.80
N GLN A 124 -2.24 -16.36 -0.37
CA GLN A 124 -2.38 -17.53 -1.22
C GLN A 124 -3.49 -18.48 -0.76
N SER A 125 -4.07 -19.21 -1.73
CA SER A 125 -4.98 -20.35 -1.49
C SER A 125 -6.18 -20.00 -0.61
N VAL A 126 -6.86 -18.92 -0.94
CA VAL A 126 -8.05 -18.43 -0.24
C VAL A 126 -9.32 -18.63 -1.08
N THR A 127 -10.46 -18.53 -0.44
CA THR A 127 -11.79 -18.64 -1.08
C THR A 127 -12.56 -17.35 -0.86
N VAL A 128 -13.27 -16.86 -1.87
CA VAL A 128 -14.19 -15.73 -1.71
C VAL A 128 -15.28 -16.11 -0.70
N SER A 129 -15.35 -15.41 0.41
CA SER A 129 -16.30 -15.64 1.48
C SER A 129 -17.51 -14.68 1.45
N ASP A 130 -17.31 -13.48 0.92
CA ASP A 130 -18.33 -12.48 0.66
C ASP A 130 -17.96 -11.73 -0.62
N ASP A 131 -18.86 -11.65 -1.60
CA ASP A 131 -18.62 -10.99 -2.88
C ASP A 131 -19.11 -9.53 -2.92
N ASP A 132 -19.75 -9.04 -1.85
CA ASP A 132 -20.20 -7.65 -1.69
C ASP A 132 -20.18 -7.26 -0.20
N ALA A 133 -19.01 -6.95 0.30
CA ALA A 133 -18.82 -6.46 1.68
C ALA A 133 -19.17 -4.96 1.83
N GLY A 134 -19.66 -4.33 0.77
CA GLY A 134 -20.00 -2.91 0.68
C GLY A 134 -18.85 -2.06 0.14
N TYR A 135 -19.14 -0.89 -0.35
CA TYR A 135 -18.20 0.11 -0.89
C TYR A 135 -17.32 -0.37 -2.04
N GLY A 136 -17.67 -1.49 -2.69
CA GLY A 136 -16.85 -2.12 -3.73
C GLY A 136 -15.81 -3.10 -3.18
N GLU A 137 -15.84 -3.36 -1.90
CA GLU A 137 -14.99 -4.33 -1.21
C GLU A 137 -15.60 -5.72 -1.18
N TRP A 138 -14.76 -6.72 -0.98
CA TRP A 138 -15.15 -8.13 -0.86
C TRP A 138 -14.20 -8.89 0.06
N ASP A 139 -14.61 -10.04 0.56
CA ASP A 139 -13.84 -10.79 1.53
C ASP A 139 -13.37 -12.15 1.00
N VAL A 140 -12.16 -12.53 1.41
CA VAL A 140 -11.62 -13.88 1.24
C VAL A 140 -11.37 -14.56 2.58
N SER A 141 -11.36 -15.88 2.59
CA SER A 141 -11.11 -16.67 3.80
C SER A 141 -10.20 -17.87 3.52
N ASP A 142 -9.38 -18.24 4.51
CA ASP A 142 -8.64 -19.50 4.57
C ASP A 142 -9.44 -20.64 5.23
N GLY A 143 -10.71 -20.37 5.58
CA GLY A 143 -11.61 -21.27 6.31
C GLY A 143 -11.65 -21.00 7.82
N THR A 144 -10.78 -20.15 8.34
CA THR A 144 -10.74 -19.75 9.77
C THR A 144 -10.75 -18.24 9.92
N ASN A 145 -9.91 -17.56 9.16
CA ASN A 145 -9.73 -16.12 9.18
C ASN A 145 -10.31 -15.51 7.91
N THR A 146 -10.68 -14.24 7.98
CA THR A 146 -11.19 -13.47 6.85
C THR A 146 -10.30 -12.26 6.60
N PHE A 147 -10.13 -11.90 5.33
CA PHE A 147 -9.34 -10.74 4.93
C PHE A 147 -10.11 -9.94 3.87
N ARG A 148 -10.14 -8.61 4.05
CA ARG A 148 -10.82 -7.67 3.19
C ARG A 148 -9.96 -7.34 1.97
N ILE A 149 -10.57 -7.39 0.79
CA ILE A 149 -9.97 -6.95 -0.47
C ILE A 149 -10.73 -5.72 -0.96
N ASP A 150 -9.98 -4.69 -1.32
CA ASP A 150 -10.52 -3.51 -1.97
C ASP A 150 -9.83 -3.31 -3.32
N ASN A 151 -10.57 -3.52 -4.40
CA ASN A 151 -10.16 -3.22 -5.76
C ASN A 151 -11.13 -2.24 -6.44
N SER A 152 -11.92 -1.54 -5.63
CA SER A 152 -12.81 -0.49 -6.11
C SER A 152 -12.00 0.63 -6.76
N TYR A 153 -12.60 1.28 -7.75
CA TYR A 153 -12.02 2.41 -8.48
C TYR A 153 -10.74 2.13 -9.30
N SER A 154 -10.21 0.92 -9.29
CA SER A 154 -9.07 0.58 -10.11
C SER A 154 -9.50 -0.01 -11.46
N ASP A 155 -9.18 0.68 -12.54
CA ASP A 155 -9.39 0.18 -13.91
C ASP A 155 -8.43 -0.98 -14.26
N HIS A 156 -7.46 -1.28 -13.40
CA HIS A 156 -6.44 -2.31 -13.62
C HIS A 156 -6.90 -3.72 -13.23
N TYR A 157 -8.00 -3.84 -12.48
CA TYR A 157 -8.52 -5.13 -12.02
C TYR A 157 -9.89 -5.40 -12.63
N THR A 158 -9.99 -6.48 -13.37
CA THR A 158 -11.23 -6.89 -14.06
C THR A 158 -11.90 -8.11 -13.41
N TYR A 159 -11.33 -8.65 -12.33
CA TYR A 159 -11.91 -9.77 -11.61
C TYR A 159 -13.19 -9.32 -10.88
N THR A 160 -14.26 -10.09 -11.08
CA THR A 160 -15.52 -9.93 -10.35
C THR A 160 -15.63 -11.10 -9.37
N PRO A 161 -15.60 -10.85 -8.05
CA PRO A 161 -15.66 -11.91 -7.05
C PRO A 161 -17.01 -12.65 -7.13
N VAL A 162 -16.96 -13.95 -6.86
CA VAL A 162 -18.16 -14.79 -6.70
C VAL A 162 -17.92 -15.68 -5.48
N VAL A 163 -18.89 -15.74 -4.55
CA VAL A 163 -18.79 -16.56 -3.34
C VAL A 163 -18.44 -18.01 -3.68
N ASN A 164 -17.46 -18.57 -2.99
CA ASN A 164 -16.83 -19.87 -3.17
C ASN A 164 -15.82 -19.98 -4.33
N ASP A 165 -15.52 -18.91 -5.05
CA ASP A 165 -14.39 -18.94 -5.98
C ASP A 165 -13.09 -19.21 -5.25
N LEU A 166 -12.27 -20.10 -5.81
CA LEU A 166 -10.93 -20.39 -5.30
C LEU A 166 -9.92 -19.44 -5.94
N ILE A 167 -9.24 -18.69 -5.11
CA ILE A 167 -8.21 -17.75 -5.53
C ILE A 167 -6.83 -18.34 -5.23
N GLY A 168 -6.01 -18.51 -6.27
CA GLY A 168 -4.66 -19.04 -6.13
C GLY A 168 -3.76 -18.09 -5.33
N TYR A 169 -3.77 -16.81 -5.69
CA TYR A 169 -3.06 -15.76 -4.96
C TYR A 169 -3.67 -14.38 -5.25
N ILE A 170 -3.46 -13.45 -4.32
CA ILE A 170 -3.81 -12.03 -4.42
C ILE A 170 -2.59 -11.25 -3.98
N THR A 171 -2.14 -10.29 -4.80
CA THR A 171 -0.96 -9.46 -4.50
C THR A 171 -1.36 -8.00 -4.53
N GLY A 172 -0.94 -7.24 -3.52
CA GLY A 172 -1.17 -5.79 -3.43
C GLY A 172 -0.52 -5.19 -2.19
N PRO A 173 -0.39 -3.86 -2.11
CA PRO A 173 0.03 -3.22 -0.87
C PRO A 173 -1.05 -3.38 0.20
N LEU A 174 -0.62 -3.64 1.44
CA LEU A 174 -1.53 -3.68 2.57
C LEU A 174 -2.03 -2.28 2.91
N ASN A 175 -3.33 -2.07 2.82
CA ASN A 175 -3.95 -0.86 3.35
C ASN A 175 -4.44 -1.15 4.77
N TYR A 176 -3.93 -0.39 5.74
CA TYR A 176 -4.31 -0.48 7.13
C TYR A 176 -4.99 0.81 7.55
N SER A 177 -6.28 0.78 7.84
CA SER A 177 -7.03 1.98 8.20
C SER A 177 -8.30 1.61 8.96
N TYR A 178 -8.78 2.54 9.79
CA TYR A 178 -10.02 2.41 10.57
C TYR A 178 -9.99 1.31 11.65
N SER A 179 -8.84 1.08 12.29
CA SER A 179 -8.70 0.19 13.44
C SER A 179 -9.27 0.79 14.74
#